data_4b2c4ec7ef10be3732a5bc3c0f8d0bff
#
_entry.id   4b2c4ec7ef10be3732a5bc3c0f8d0bff
#
_cell.length_a   1.000
_cell.length_b   1.000
_cell.length_c   1.000
_cell.angle_alpha   90.00
_cell.angle_beta   90.00
_cell.angle_gamma   90.00
#
_symmetry.space_group_name_H-M   'P 1'
#
loop_
_entity.id
_entity.type
_entity.pdbx_description
1 polymer ?
#
loop_
_entity_poly.entity_id
_entity_poly.type
_entity_poly.pdbx_seq_one_letter_code
_entity_poly.pdbx_strand_id
1 'polypeptide(L)'
;VKTPLRRIVAAAVAAAALTVAGTACSDTGTANADQLTVGFVVDPSWAQIPVAADTGLFGKHNVDVKVVNFQSGVEALQAAAAGQVDITTAADVPTSAALTRTPTLRVIADGSRWEGSRIVARRSAGINTVADLAGKSIGTPLGTSAAYYVSNALAQNNIKAELVQVAPSAIVTAATQRNVDAVSIFQPYQAQTIKSLGDDAVALTGGTYNQHSLFVATESAVTTKGKAISAFLAALGDARTALSEHDKAATDAVAKATQLDPVLLGTVLGEFDFTLQLKPDLAGKLAELGAWAKTQKSIDPDTQLPDYATFLDSQFLQKPVS
;
A
#
# COMPACT_ATOMS: atom_id res chain seq x y z
N VAL A 1 40.26 -4.87 -61.54
CA VAL A 1 41.16 -4.05 -62.44
C VAL A 1 41.32 -2.68 -61.76
N LYS A 2 42.55 -2.41 -61.34
CA LYS A 2 43.17 -1.09 -61.11
C LYS A 2 42.78 -0.18 -59.98
N THR A 3 43.55 -0.27 -58.88
CA THR A 3 44.08 0.90 -58.16
C THR A 3 44.89 1.77 -59.09
N PRO A 4 45.14 3.10 -58.83
CA PRO A 4 46.19 3.49 -57.87
C PRO A 4 46.06 4.88 -57.16
N LEU A 5 46.86 4.99 -56.16
CA LEU A 5 47.86 5.99 -55.70
C LEU A 5 47.45 7.40 -55.20
N ARG A 6 47.82 7.59 -53.94
CA ARG A 6 48.68 8.66 -53.33
C ARG A 6 48.42 10.13 -53.69
N ARG A 7 48.24 10.93 -52.64
CA ARG A 7 49.17 12.02 -52.25
C ARG A 7 49.05 12.46 -50.81
N ILE A 8 50.17 12.38 -50.15
CA ILE A 8 50.52 12.96 -48.85
C ILE A 8 50.68 14.47 -49.01
N VAL A 9 50.07 15.25 -48.12
CA VAL A 9 50.58 16.60 -47.83
C VAL A 9 50.58 16.75 -46.31
N ALA A 10 51.77 16.82 -45.75
CA ALA A 10 52.04 17.22 -44.38
C ALA A 10 51.99 18.74 -44.31
N ALA A 11 51.33 19.31 -43.30
CA ALA A 11 51.58 20.65 -42.82
C ALA A 11 51.40 20.65 -41.30
N ALA A 12 52.52 20.77 -40.64
CA ALA A 12 52.58 21.11 -39.20
C ALA A 12 52.17 22.58 -39.03
N VAL A 13 51.50 22.93 -37.94
CA VAL A 13 51.73 24.18 -37.17
C VAL A 13 50.92 24.21 -35.88
N ALA A 14 51.65 24.40 -34.81
CA ALA A 14 51.40 25.15 -33.55
C ALA A 14 50.34 24.64 -32.55
N ALA A 15 50.88 24.23 -31.42
CA ALA A 15 50.30 24.14 -30.10
C ALA A 15 49.73 25.49 -29.66
N ALA A 16 48.47 25.48 -29.25
CA ALA A 16 47.91 26.44 -28.26
C ALA A 16 47.18 25.62 -27.21
N ALA A 17 47.86 25.44 -26.08
CA ALA A 17 47.26 24.87 -24.87
C ALA A 17 46.31 25.90 -24.27
N LEU A 18 45.03 25.72 -24.47
CA LEU A 18 43.96 26.30 -23.66
C LEU A 18 43.51 25.25 -22.63
N THR A 19 44.08 25.37 -21.42
CA THR A 19 43.54 24.70 -20.22
C THR A 19 42.20 25.33 -19.89
N VAL A 20 41.12 24.74 -20.45
CA VAL A 20 39.78 24.93 -19.88
C VAL A 20 39.71 24.02 -18.67
N ALA A 21 39.89 24.62 -17.48
CA ALA A 21 39.47 24.01 -16.23
C ALA A 21 37.95 23.86 -16.27
N GLY A 22 37.48 22.75 -16.84
CA GLY A 22 36.11 22.29 -16.69
C GLY A 22 35.94 21.90 -15.23
N THR A 23 35.36 22.78 -14.44
CA THR A 23 34.68 22.39 -13.20
C THR A 23 33.58 21.44 -13.62
N ALA A 24 33.87 20.13 -13.66
CA ALA A 24 32.87 19.11 -13.58
C ALA A 24 32.19 19.26 -12.21
N CYS A 25 31.13 20.04 -12.15
CA CYS A 25 30.13 19.86 -11.12
C CYS A 25 29.62 18.43 -11.33
N SER A 26 30.23 17.47 -10.65
CA SER A 26 29.57 16.23 -10.32
C SER A 26 28.42 16.63 -9.42
N ASP A 27 27.25 16.78 -10.02
CA ASP A 27 25.97 16.75 -9.30
C ASP A 27 25.84 15.33 -8.75
N THR A 28 26.61 15.03 -7.70
CA THR A 28 26.25 14.02 -6.74
C THR A 28 25.01 14.59 -6.09
N GLY A 29 23.84 14.22 -6.62
CA GLY A 29 22.56 14.55 -6.02
C GLY A 29 22.63 14.10 -4.57
N THR A 30 22.98 15.02 -3.68
CA THR A 30 22.74 14.85 -2.25
C THR A 30 21.25 14.64 -2.15
N ALA A 31 20.85 13.38 -1.88
CA ALA A 31 19.46 13.05 -1.59
C ALA A 31 19.00 14.10 -0.58
N ASN A 32 18.03 14.94 -0.98
CA ASN A 32 17.56 16.01 -0.14
C ASN A 32 16.97 15.35 1.11
N ALA A 33 17.59 15.57 2.28
CA ALA A 33 17.22 14.90 3.52
C ALA A 33 15.76 15.20 3.94
N ASP A 34 15.19 16.26 3.40
CA ASP A 34 13.81 16.69 3.67
C ASP A 34 12.83 16.17 2.62
N GLN A 35 13.27 15.38 1.62
CA GLN A 35 12.42 14.82 0.59
C GLN A 35 12.15 13.33 0.82
N LEU A 36 10.88 12.94 0.75
CA LEU A 36 10.44 11.55 0.83
C LEU A 36 9.69 11.14 -0.45
N THR A 37 10.02 9.95 -0.96
CA THR A 37 9.18 9.27 -1.95
C THR A 37 8.31 8.25 -1.22
N VAL A 38 6.99 8.45 -1.27
CA VAL A 38 6.01 7.64 -0.53
C VAL A 38 5.15 6.81 -1.48
N GLY A 39 5.23 5.49 -1.36
CA GLY A 39 4.36 4.56 -2.05
C GLY A 39 2.98 4.52 -1.39
N PHE A 40 1.97 4.96 -2.11
CA PHE A 40 0.59 5.02 -1.66
C PHE A 40 -0.25 3.96 -2.36
N VAL A 41 -0.76 3.00 -1.62
CA VAL A 41 -1.84 2.13 -2.12
C VAL A 41 -3.11 2.98 -2.17
N VAL A 42 -3.73 3.08 -3.35
CA VAL A 42 -4.92 3.91 -3.56
C VAL A 42 -6.12 3.28 -2.86
N ASP A 43 -6.19 3.50 -1.55
CA ASP A 43 -7.18 2.92 -0.64
C ASP A 43 -7.48 3.94 0.49
N PRO A 44 -8.75 4.16 0.86
CA PRO A 44 -9.14 5.01 2.00
C PRO A 44 -8.48 4.65 3.33
N SER A 45 -7.94 3.47 3.50
CA SER A 45 -7.16 3.06 4.69
C SER A 45 -6.02 4.01 5.02
N TRP A 46 -5.49 4.72 4.03
CA TRP A 46 -4.43 5.73 4.16
C TRP A 46 -4.90 7.12 3.70
N ALA A 47 -6.16 7.44 3.99
CA ALA A 47 -6.79 8.72 3.63
C ALA A 47 -5.98 9.94 4.07
N GLN A 48 -5.17 9.83 5.13
CA GLN A 48 -4.32 10.91 5.62
C GLN A 48 -3.32 11.40 4.54
N ILE A 49 -2.84 10.53 3.63
CA ILE A 49 -1.87 10.91 2.60
C ILE A 49 -2.46 11.90 1.59
N PRO A 50 -3.57 11.59 0.89
CA PRO A 50 -4.16 12.56 -0.05
C PRO A 50 -4.64 13.83 0.65
N VAL A 51 -5.13 13.74 1.90
CA VAL A 51 -5.49 14.93 2.67
C VAL A 51 -4.26 15.80 2.89
N ALA A 52 -3.16 15.25 3.42
CA ALA A 52 -1.95 16.03 3.69
C ALA A 52 -1.35 16.62 2.40
N ALA A 53 -1.41 15.91 1.29
CA ALA A 53 -0.93 16.39 0.00
C ALA A 53 -1.77 17.54 -0.55
N ASP A 54 -3.08 17.37 -0.66
CA ASP A 54 -3.98 18.35 -1.30
C ASP A 54 -4.25 19.59 -0.42
N THR A 55 -4.14 19.46 0.92
CA THR A 55 -4.36 20.60 1.84
C THR A 55 -3.03 21.28 2.27
N GLY A 56 -1.90 20.85 1.72
CA GLY A 56 -0.60 21.48 1.97
C GLY A 56 0.00 21.21 3.34
N LEU A 57 -0.48 20.17 4.08
CA LEU A 57 0.05 19.83 5.41
C LEU A 57 1.51 19.38 5.37
N PHE A 58 1.95 18.69 4.31
CA PHE A 58 3.36 18.35 4.17
C PHE A 58 4.25 19.59 4.17
N GLY A 59 3.87 20.63 3.42
CA GLY A 59 4.61 21.90 3.40
C GLY A 59 4.60 22.62 4.76
N LYS A 60 3.49 22.58 5.51
CA LYS A 60 3.40 23.14 6.88
C LYS A 60 4.37 22.46 7.84
N HIS A 61 4.65 21.17 7.64
CA HIS A 61 5.61 20.39 8.43
C HIS A 61 7.01 20.38 7.83
N ASN A 62 7.31 21.20 6.82
CA ASN A 62 8.62 21.32 6.15
C ASN A 62 9.15 19.98 5.62
N VAL A 63 8.28 19.16 5.04
CA VAL A 63 8.65 17.94 4.33
C VAL A 63 8.14 18.01 2.89
N ASP A 64 8.99 17.64 1.93
CA ASP A 64 8.64 17.47 0.53
C ASP A 64 8.29 16.00 0.27
N VAL A 65 7.06 15.72 -0.16
CA VAL A 65 6.56 14.35 -0.35
C VAL A 65 6.15 14.13 -1.79
N LYS A 66 6.89 13.24 -2.45
CA LYS A 66 6.50 12.70 -3.76
C LYS A 66 5.68 11.42 -3.55
N VAL A 67 4.41 11.46 -3.90
CA VAL A 67 3.52 10.29 -3.81
C VAL A 67 3.58 9.47 -5.10
N VAL A 68 3.75 8.15 -4.97
CA VAL A 68 3.71 7.17 -6.07
C VAL A 68 2.59 6.18 -5.79
N ASN A 69 1.63 6.09 -6.70
CA ASN A 69 0.44 5.26 -6.52
C ASN A 69 0.69 3.78 -6.88
N PHE A 70 0.13 2.88 -6.06
CA PHE A 70 0.13 1.43 -6.26
C PHE A 70 -1.27 0.86 -6.15
N GLN A 71 -1.51 -0.30 -6.77
CA GLN A 71 -2.81 -0.98 -6.70
C GLN A 71 -2.94 -1.92 -5.51
N SER A 72 -1.82 -2.34 -4.93
CA SER A 72 -1.80 -3.26 -3.79
C SER A 72 -0.58 -3.04 -2.90
N GLY A 73 -0.71 -3.42 -1.61
CA GLY A 73 0.41 -3.42 -0.67
C GLY A 73 1.54 -4.37 -1.06
N VAL A 74 1.23 -5.44 -1.80
CA VAL A 74 2.25 -6.36 -2.32
C VAL A 74 3.18 -5.64 -3.29
N GLU A 75 2.63 -4.92 -4.28
CA GLU A 75 3.42 -4.13 -5.25
C GLU A 75 4.20 -3.01 -4.55
N ALA A 76 3.56 -2.31 -3.63
CA ALA A 76 4.17 -1.19 -2.91
C ALA A 76 5.35 -1.65 -2.02
N LEU A 77 5.24 -2.81 -1.35
CA LEU A 77 6.33 -3.40 -0.58
C LEU A 77 7.48 -3.90 -1.47
N GLN A 78 7.19 -4.41 -2.67
CA GLN A 78 8.22 -4.76 -3.65
C GLN A 78 9.00 -3.52 -4.11
N ALA A 79 8.32 -2.40 -4.34
CA ALA A 79 8.96 -1.13 -4.69
C ALA A 79 9.85 -0.62 -3.55
N ALA A 80 9.41 -0.73 -2.28
CA ALA A 80 10.24 -0.40 -1.12
C ALA A 80 11.47 -1.31 -0.99
N ALA A 81 11.28 -2.63 -1.15
CA ALA A 81 12.39 -3.59 -1.14
C ALA A 81 13.43 -3.33 -2.25
N ALA A 82 12.97 -2.79 -3.39
CA ALA A 82 13.84 -2.37 -4.50
C ALA A 82 14.44 -0.96 -4.34
N GLY A 83 14.15 -0.26 -3.23
CA GLY A 83 14.65 1.10 -2.97
C GLY A 83 14.03 2.18 -3.85
N GLN A 84 12.87 1.92 -4.47
CA GLN A 84 12.18 2.88 -5.35
C GLN A 84 11.36 3.91 -4.57
N VAL A 85 11.01 3.60 -3.33
CA VAL A 85 10.31 4.47 -2.39
C VAL A 85 10.96 4.40 -1.01
N ASP A 86 10.90 5.50 -0.26
CA ASP A 86 11.45 5.60 1.11
C ASP A 86 10.50 4.99 2.14
N ILE A 87 9.22 5.28 1.97
CA ILE A 87 8.12 4.79 2.79
C ILE A 87 7.08 4.18 1.85
N THR A 88 6.43 3.13 2.28
CA THR A 88 5.29 2.56 1.57
C THR A 88 4.13 2.27 2.50
N THR A 89 2.93 2.19 1.94
CA THR A 89 1.73 1.75 2.63
C THR A 89 1.43 0.29 2.29
N ALA A 90 1.08 -0.50 3.29
CA ALA A 90 0.63 -1.87 3.08
C ALA A 90 -0.21 -2.34 4.28
N ALA A 91 -1.17 -3.23 4.04
CA ALA A 91 -1.86 -3.90 5.14
C ALA A 91 -0.94 -4.91 5.85
N ASP A 92 -1.33 -5.32 7.03
CA ASP A 92 -0.59 -6.24 7.90
C ASP A 92 -0.25 -7.58 7.24
N VAL A 93 -1.17 -8.18 6.46
CA VAL A 93 -0.95 -9.48 5.78
C VAL A 93 0.22 -9.42 4.80
N PRO A 94 0.23 -8.56 3.77
CA PRO A 94 1.37 -8.47 2.86
C PRO A 94 2.64 -7.99 3.57
N THR A 95 2.54 -7.14 4.59
CA THR A 95 3.69 -6.69 5.38
C THR A 95 4.32 -7.85 6.12
N SER A 96 3.55 -8.67 6.82
CA SER A 96 4.06 -9.86 7.50
C SER A 96 4.87 -10.76 6.57
N ALA A 97 4.36 -11.01 5.36
CA ALA A 97 5.07 -11.82 4.37
C ALA A 97 6.33 -11.13 3.83
N ALA A 98 6.31 -9.82 3.62
CA ALA A 98 7.46 -9.07 3.11
C ALA A 98 8.62 -9.03 4.10
N LEU A 99 8.35 -8.87 5.40
CA LEU A 99 9.36 -8.82 6.46
C LEU A 99 10.17 -10.11 6.58
N THR A 100 9.64 -11.26 6.16
CA THR A 100 10.41 -12.53 6.13
C THR A 100 11.49 -12.56 5.05
N ARG A 101 11.35 -11.71 4.01
CA ARG A 101 12.25 -11.70 2.85
C ARG A 101 13.09 -10.44 2.77
N THR A 102 12.67 -9.37 3.44
CA THR A 102 13.30 -8.05 3.37
C THR A 102 13.54 -7.52 4.80
N PRO A 103 14.61 -7.97 5.47
CA PRO A 103 14.90 -7.60 6.86
C PRO A 103 15.28 -6.12 7.03
N THR A 104 15.45 -5.39 5.93
CA THR A 104 15.75 -3.94 5.91
C THR A 104 14.51 -3.05 5.89
N LEU A 105 13.32 -3.61 6.05
CA LEU A 105 12.09 -2.83 6.23
C LEU A 105 11.80 -2.62 7.72
N ARG A 106 11.16 -1.49 8.03
CA ARG A 106 10.71 -1.14 9.39
C ARG A 106 9.27 -0.64 9.34
N VAL A 107 8.44 -1.15 10.22
CA VAL A 107 7.08 -0.63 10.43
C VAL A 107 7.21 0.59 11.33
N ILE A 108 6.87 1.77 10.83
CA ILE A 108 7.04 3.04 11.53
C ILE A 108 5.74 3.59 12.10
N ALA A 109 4.60 3.14 11.61
CA ALA A 109 3.29 3.47 12.16
C ALA A 109 2.21 2.47 11.70
N ASP A 110 1.18 2.31 12.51
CA ASP A 110 -0.13 1.77 12.17
C ASP A 110 -1.07 2.97 11.95
N GLY A 111 -1.42 3.21 10.69
CA GLY A 111 -2.14 4.40 10.25
C GLY A 111 -3.64 4.34 10.41
N SER A 112 -4.22 3.16 10.28
CA SER A 112 -5.65 2.94 10.51
C SER A 112 -5.97 1.47 10.80
N ARG A 113 -7.15 1.25 11.40
CA ARG A 113 -7.75 -0.09 11.62
C ARG A 113 -9.10 -0.14 10.93
N TRP A 114 -9.43 -1.30 10.38
CA TRP A 114 -10.66 -1.49 9.63
C TRP A 114 -11.25 -2.89 9.80
N GLU A 115 -12.53 -2.95 10.14
CA GLU A 115 -13.31 -4.20 10.29
C GLU A 115 -14.42 -4.33 9.22
N GLY A 116 -14.39 -3.46 8.22
CA GLY A 116 -15.41 -3.37 7.17
C GLY A 116 -15.26 -4.40 6.05
N SER A 117 -14.38 -5.41 6.16
CA SER A 117 -14.22 -6.45 5.13
C SER A 117 -15.50 -7.23 4.89
N ARG A 118 -15.85 -7.45 3.61
CA ARG A 118 -17.04 -8.20 3.17
C ARG A 118 -16.68 -9.11 2.00
N ILE A 119 -17.44 -10.19 1.85
CA ILE A 119 -17.48 -10.95 0.60
C ILE A 119 -18.68 -10.41 -0.18
N VAL A 120 -18.42 -9.82 -1.35
CA VAL A 120 -19.47 -9.28 -2.21
C VAL A 120 -19.85 -10.34 -3.22
N ALA A 121 -21.05 -10.86 -3.09
CA ALA A 121 -21.61 -11.91 -3.94
C ALA A 121 -22.74 -11.38 -4.82
N ARG A 122 -23.13 -12.17 -5.81
CA ARG A 122 -24.31 -11.90 -6.63
C ARG A 122 -25.50 -12.75 -6.17
N ARG A 123 -26.62 -12.10 -5.93
CA ARG A 123 -27.91 -12.78 -5.65
C ARG A 123 -28.31 -13.70 -6.80
N SER A 124 -28.07 -13.26 -8.03
CA SER A 124 -28.33 -14.03 -9.26
C SER A 124 -27.45 -15.29 -9.40
N ALA A 125 -26.36 -15.42 -8.62
CA ALA A 125 -25.57 -16.64 -8.51
C ALA A 125 -26.13 -17.62 -7.46
N GLY A 126 -27.28 -17.31 -6.85
CA GLY A 126 -27.90 -18.10 -5.79
C GLY A 126 -27.20 -17.93 -4.42
N ILE A 127 -26.48 -16.80 -4.21
CA ILE A 127 -25.74 -16.55 -2.98
C ILE A 127 -26.46 -15.46 -2.18
N ASN A 128 -26.97 -15.80 -1.00
CA ASN A 128 -27.66 -14.90 -0.10
C ASN A 128 -27.05 -14.94 1.32
N THR A 129 -26.35 -16.02 1.63
CA THR A 129 -25.71 -16.27 2.93
C THR A 129 -24.28 -16.77 2.71
N VAL A 130 -23.48 -16.79 3.77
CA VAL A 130 -22.11 -17.34 3.73
C VAL A 130 -22.11 -18.83 3.38
N ALA A 131 -23.14 -19.57 3.81
CA ALA A 131 -23.26 -21.00 3.51
C ALA A 131 -23.39 -21.29 2.00
N ASP A 132 -24.00 -20.37 1.23
CA ASP A 132 -24.19 -20.51 -0.21
C ASP A 132 -22.88 -20.36 -1.00
N LEU A 133 -21.78 -19.98 -0.34
CA LEU A 133 -20.44 -19.94 -0.95
C LEU A 133 -19.83 -21.34 -1.15
N ALA A 134 -20.47 -22.40 -0.63
CA ALA A 134 -19.98 -23.77 -0.79
C ALA A 134 -19.88 -24.15 -2.27
N GLY A 135 -18.67 -24.54 -2.72
CA GLY A 135 -18.38 -24.92 -4.10
C GLY A 135 -18.37 -23.77 -5.12
N LYS A 136 -18.46 -22.52 -4.66
CA LYS A 136 -18.42 -21.32 -5.52
C LYS A 136 -17.00 -20.85 -5.79
N SER A 137 -16.84 -20.06 -6.86
CA SER A 137 -15.61 -19.36 -7.20
C SER A 137 -15.60 -17.95 -6.60
N ILE A 138 -14.55 -17.60 -5.86
CA ILE A 138 -14.42 -16.30 -5.20
C ILE A 138 -13.14 -15.61 -5.70
N GLY A 139 -13.31 -14.50 -6.43
CA GLY A 139 -12.19 -13.68 -6.90
C GLY A 139 -11.58 -12.88 -5.77
N THR A 140 -10.25 -12.92 -5.64
CA THR A 140 -9.51 -12.12 -4.65
C THR A 140 -8.05 -11.96 -5.08
N PRO A 141 -7.37 -10.83 -4.77
CA PRO A 141 -5.92 -10.73 -4.96
C PRO A 141 -5.21 -11.53 -3.87
N LEU A 142 -4.57 -12.65 -4.27
CA LEU A 142 -3.90 -13.56 -3.34
C LEU A 142 -2.74 -12.85 -2.62
N GLY A 143 -2.45 -13.28 -1.39
CA GLY A 143 -1.39 -12.70 -0.55
C GLY A 143 -1.75 -11.35 0.10
N THR A 144 -3.01 -10.91 0.01
CA THR A 144 -3.50 -9.65 0.59
C THR A 144 -4.42 -9.87 1.78
N SER A 145 -4.77 -8.79 2.48
CA SER A 145 -5.79 -8.76 3.53
C SER A 145 -7.14 -9.32 3.08
N ALA A 146 -7.53 -9.05 1.83
CA ALA A 146 -8.78 -9.55 1.26
C ALA A 146 -8.80 -11.09 1.14
N ALA A 147 -7.67 -11.69 0.71
CA ALA A 147 -7.52 -13.13 0.64
C ALA A 147 -7.52 -13.76 2.05
N TYR A 148 -6.87 -13.10 3.02
CA TYR A 148 -6.91 -13.53 4.42
C TYR A 148 -8.35 -13.53 4.96
N TYR A 149 -9.08 -12.42 4.76
CA TYR A 149 -10.46 -12.30 5.24
C TYR A 149 -11.36 -13.42 4.71
N VAL A 150 -11.37 -13.65 3.38
CA VAL A 150 -12.21 -14.70 2.80
C VAL A 150 -11.79 -16.09 3.24
N SER A 151 -10.48 -16.36 3.34
CA SER A 151 -9.98 -17.65 3.84
C SER A 151 -10.44 -17.91 5.28
N ASN A 152 -10.35 -16.88 6.12
CA ASN A 152 -10.81 -16.94 7.51
C ASN A 152 -12.32 -17.13 7.60
N ALA A 153 -13.10 -16.40 6.80
CA ALA A 153 -14.55 -16.54 6.73
C ALA A 153 -14.98 -17.98 6.33
N LEU A 154 -14.32 -18.53 5.31
CA LEU A 154 -14.59 -19.90 4.87
C LEU A 154 -14.23 -20.93 5.94
N ALA A 155 -13.06 -20.76 6.60
CA ALA A 155 -12.61 -21.66 7.65
C ALA A 155 -13.53 -21.64 8.89
N GLN A 156 -13.93 -20.45 9.35
CA GLN A 156 -14.81 -20.29 10.51
C GLN A 156 -16.21 -20.90 10.28
N ASN A 157 -16.66 -20.96 9.03
CA ASN A 157 -17.96 -21.53 8.67
C ASN A 157 -17.86 -22.97 8.13
N ASN A 158 -16.67 -23.59 8.13
CA ASN A 158 -16.40 -24.92 7.56
C ASN A 158 -16.83 -25.07 6.10
N ILE A 159 -16.64 -24.02 5.29
CA ILE A 159 -17.02 -23.95 3.88
C ILE A 159 -15.77 -24.16 3.01
N LYS A 160 -15.93 -24.91 1.92
CA LYS A 160 -14.94 -25.03 0.87
C LYS A 160 -15.41 -24.28 -0.37
N ALA A 161 -14.62 -23.33 -0.85
CA ALA A 161 -14.83 -22.58 -2.07
C ALA A 161 -13.49 -22.46 -2.82
N GLU A 162 -13.56 -22.16 -4.11
CA GLU A 162 -12.38 -21.93 -4.92
C GLU A 162 -11.96 -20.46 -4.85
N LEU A 163 -10.73 -20.17 -4.42
CA LEU A 163 -10.17 -18.82 -4.48
C LEU A 163 -9.46 -18.62 -5.82
N VAL A 164 -9.95 -17.67 -6.60
CA VAL A 164 -9.43 -17.33 -7.93
C VAL A 164 -8.60 -16.06 -7.84
N GLN A 165 -7.36 -16.10 -8.34
CA GLN A 165 -6.53 -14.90 -8.42
C GLN A 165 -7.17 -13.88 -9.37
N VAL A 166 -7.53 -12.71 -8.86
CA VAL A 166 -8.01 -11.56 -9.62
C VAL A 166 -7.29 -10.31 -9.16
N ALA A 167 -6.71 -9.57 -10.09
CA ALA A 167 -6.05 -8.30 -9.77
C ALA A 167 -7.07 -7.25 -9.26
N PRO A 168 -6.70 -6.34 -8.35
CA PRO A 168 -7.63 -5.32 -7.82
C PRO A 168 -8.34 -4.53 -8.92
N SER A 169 -7.62 -4.08 -9.95
CA SER A 169 -8.18 -3.32 -11.08
C SER A 169 -9.19 -4.11 -11.93
N ALA A 170 -9.15 -5.44 -11.89
CA ALA A 170 -10.05 -6.31 -12.65
C ALA A 170 -11.26 -6.83 -11.84
N ILE A 171 -11.28 -6.59 -10.51
CA ILE A 171 -12.20 -7.28 -9.60
C ILE A 171 -13.67 -6.89 -9.84
N VAL A 172 -13.95 -5.61 -10.10
CA VAL A 172 -15.32 -5.13 -10.39
C VAL A 172 -15.83 -5.76 -11.68
N THR A 173 -14.97 -5.81 -12.70
CA THR A 173 -15.29 -6.44 -13.99
C THR A 173 -15.53 -7.95 -13.83
N ALA A 174 -14.69 -8.64 -13.05
CA ALA A 174 -14.84 -10.07 -12.81
C ALA A 174 -16.18 -10.40 -12.13
N ALA A 175 -16.62 -9.57 -11.18
CA ALA A 175 -17.90 -9.71 -10.51
C ALA A 175 -19.08 -9.44 -11.46
N THR A 176 -19.04 -8.32 -12.21
CA THR A 176 -20.16 -7.88 -13.06
C THR A 176 -20.32 -8.74 -14.32
N GLN A 177 -19.22 -9.21 -14.90
CA GLN A 177 -19.22 -10.10 -16.07
C GLN A 177 -19.41 -11.59 -15.71
N ARG A 178 -19.62 -11.90 -14.42
CA ARG A 178 -19.86 -13.27 -13.96
C ARG A 178 -18.70 -14.24 -14.18
N ASN A 179 -17.45 -13.71 -14.19
CA ASN A 179 -16.25 -14.54 -14.30
C ASN A 179 -15.97 -15.29 -12.99
N VAL A 180 -16.52 -14.80 -11.88
CA VAL A 180 -16.52 -15.42 -10.54
C VAL A 180 -17.91 -15.23 -9.91
N ASP A 181 -18.26 -16.07 -8.93
CA ASP A 181 -19.56 -16.02 -8.25
C ASP A 181 -19.62 -14.92 -7.19
N ALA A 182 -18.49 -14.68 -6.51
CA ALA A 182 -18.33 -13.65 -5.49
C ALA A 182 -16.92 -13.07 -5.56
N VAL A 183 -16.68 -11.97 -4.85
CA VAL A 183 -15.35 -11.37 -4.70
C VAL A 183 -15.10 -11.00 -3.25
N SER A 184 -13.82 -11.07 -2.83
CA SER A 184 -13.33 -10.47 -1.59
C SER A 184 -12.22 -9.49 -1.95
N ILE A 185 -12.41 -8.24 -1.56
CA ILE A 185 -11.53 -7.15 -1.95
C ILE A 185 -11.59 -6.02 -0.92
N PHE A 186 -10.52 -5.27 -0.80
CA PHE A 186 -10.41 -4.06 0.02
C PHE A 186 -11.02 -2.84 -0.68
N GLN A 187 -11.09 -1.72 0.03
CA GLN A 187 -11.55 -0.46 -0.53
C GLN A 187 -10.51 0.12 -1.52
N PRO A 188 -10.92 0.93 -2.53
CA PRO A 188 -12.29 1.34 -2.84
C PRO A 188 -13.10 0.31 -3.64
N TYR A 189 -12.46 -0.76 -4.08
CA TYR A 189 -13.05 -1.75 -5.00
C TYR A 189 -14.24 -2.50 -4.41
N GLN A 190 -14.25 -2.74 -3.08
CA GLN A 190 -15.41 -3.34 -2.41
C GLN A 190 -16.66 -2.48 -2.62
N ALA A 191 -16.59 -1.19 -2.32
CA ALA A 191 -17.70 -0.25 -2.50
C ALA A 191 -18.08 -0.10 -3.98
N GLN A 192 -17.11 -0.03 -4.88
CA GLN A 192 -17.33 0.04 -6.33
C GLN A 192 -18.04 -1.23 -6.84
N THR A 193 -17.67 -2.40 -6.35
CA THR A 193 -18.32 -3.67 -6.74
C THR A 193 -19.77 -3.70 -6.28
N ILE A 194 -20.05 -3.32 -5.03
CA ILE A 194 -21.42 -3.24 -4.49
C ILE A 194 -22.25 -2.27 -5.35
N LYS A 195 -21.72 -1.06 -5.63
CA LYS A 195 -22.39 -0.06 -6.47
C LYS A 195 -22.67 -0.58 -7.88
N SER A 196 -21.70 -1.28 -8.48
CA SER A 196 -21.82 -1.78 -9.86
C SER A 196 -22.78 -2.95 -10.00
N LEU A 197 -22.95 -3.75 -8.97
CA LEU A 197 -23.91 -4.85 -8.93
C LEU A 197 -25.34 -4.38 -8.57
N GLY A 198 -25.46 -3.22 -7.91
CA GLY A 198 -26.76 -2.66 -7.52
C GLY A 198 -27.59 -3.65 -6.68
N ASP A 199 -28.84 -3.89 -7.07
CA ASP A 199 -29.78 -4.78 -6.37
C ASP A 199 -29.34 -6.27 -6.39
N ASP A 200 -28.42 -6.65 -7.29
CA ASP A 200 -27.86 -8.00 -7.34
C ASP A 200 -26.75 -8.21 -6.29
N ALA A 201 -26.26 -7.13 -5.67
CA ALA A 201 -25.19 -7.23 -4.66
C ALA A 201 -25.70 -7.83 -3.35
N VAL A 202 -24.92 -8.75 -2.79
CA VAL A 202 -25.07 -9.27 -1.43
C VAL A 202 -23.74 -9.13 -0.73
N ALA A 203 -23.66 -8.25 0.29
CA ALA A 203 -22.47 -8.07 1.10
C ALA A 203 -22.52 -9.00 2.32
N LEU A 204 -21.69 -10.03 2.31
CA LEU A 204 -21.66 -11.06 3.35
C LEU A 204 -20.60 -10.79 4.39
N THR A 205 -20.95 -10.87 5.66
CA THR A 205 -20.04 -10.94 6.80
C THR A 205 -19.92 -12.38 7.25
N GLY A 206 -18.72 -12.96 7.17
CA GLY A 206 -18.55 -14.39 7.50
C GLY A 206 -17.29 -14.68 8.30
N GLY A 207 -16.47 -13.66 8.54
CA GLY A 207 -15.22 -13.77 9.28
C GLY A 207 -14.99 -12.54 10.15
N THR A 208 -14.06 -12.68 11.10
CA THR A 208 -13.57 -11.58 11.93
C THR A 208 -12.16 -11.21 11.49
N TYR A 209 -11.93 -9.95 11.19
CA TYR A 209 -10.61 -9.44 10.84
C TYR A 209 -10.57 -7.93 11.09
N ASN A 210 -9.69 -7.52 11.99
CA ASN A 210 -9.32 -6.13 12.16
C ASN A 210 -8.02 -5.90 11.38
N GLN A 211 -8.15 -5.28 10.21
CA GLN A 211 -7.01 -4.95 9.35
C GLN A 211 -6.22 -3.80 9.97
N HIS A 212 -4.91 -3.97 10.06
CA HIS A 212 -3.96 -2.89 10.35
C HIS A 212 -3.37 -2.35 9.04
N SER A 213 -3.42 -1.04 8.86
CA SER A 213 -2.95 -0.34 7.66
C SER A 213 -1.64 0.37 7.98
N LEU A 214 -0.53 -0.25 7.60
CA LEU A 214 0.80 0.09 8.08
C LEU A 214 1.52 1.09 7.16
N PHE A 215 2.39 1.92 7.76
CA PHE A 215 3.44 2.67 7.10
C PHE A 215 4.75 1.92 7.32
N VAL A 216 5.41 1.56 6.23
CA VAL A 216 6.63 0.75 6.22
C VAL A 216 7.74 1.53 5.55
N ALA A 217 8.83 1.83 6.27
CA ALA A 217 10.00 2.55 5.77
C ALA A 217 11.13 1.59 5.43
N THR A 218 11.98 1.99 4.49
CA THR A 218 13.28 1.34 4.27
C THR A 218 14.26 1.71 5.37
N GLU A 219 15.17 0.81 5.74
CA GLU A 219 16.23 1.08 6.72
C GLU A 219 17.11 2.27 6.31
N SER A 220 17.34 2.44 5.01
CA SER A 220 18.04 3.61 4.47
C SER A 220 17.32 4.92 4.80
N ALA A 221 15.98 4.97 4.60
CA ALA A 221 15.19 6.15 4.93
C ALA A 221 15.16 6.40 6.45
N VAL A 222 15.01 5.34 7.26
CA VAL A 222 15.06 5.43 8.72
C VAL A 222 16.39 6.06 9.18
N THR A 223 17.50 5.64 8.59
CA THR A 223 18.85 6.11 8.98
C THR A 223 19.14 7.52 8.48
N THR A 224 18.73 7.86 7.24
CA THR A 224 19.18 9.09 6.57
C THR A 224 18.13 10.21 6.55
N LYS A 225 16.84 9.88 6.72
CA LYS A 225 15.71 10.82 6.57
C LYS A 225 14.79 10.88 7.80
N GLY A 226 15.31 10.56 8.99
CA GLY A 226 14.49 10.45 10.21
C GLY A 226 13.69 11.71 10.54
N LYS A 227 14.23 12.92 10.30
CA LYS A 227 13.48 14.18 10.48
C LYS A 227 12.31 14.29 9.52
N ALA A 228 12.51 13.96 8.24
CA ALA A 228 11.47 13.99 7.24
C ALA A 228 10.36 12.95 7.56
N ILE A 229 10.73 11.75 8.04
CA ILE A 229 9.77 10.74 8.49
C ILE A 229 8.92 11.27 9.66
N SER A 230 9.53 11.88 10.68
CA SER A 230 8.78 12.47 11.79
C SER A 230 7.86 13.60 11.34
N ALA A 231 8.30 14.46 10.43
CA ALA A 231 7.49 15.53 9.84
C ALA A 231 6.33 14.98 9.00
N PHE A 232 6.57 13.94 8.23
CA PHE A 232 5.54 13.23 7.47
C PHE A 232 4.46 12.67 8.40
N LEU A 233 4.83 11.93 9.45
CA LEU A 233 3.87 11.36 10.39
C LEU A 233 3.11 12.45 11.18
N ALA A 234 3.76 13.58 11.49
CA ALA A 234 3.08 14.73 12.10
C ALA A 234 2.02 15.32 11.18
N ALA A 235 2.34 15.50 9.88
CA ALA A 235 1.37 15.94 8.88
C ALA A 235 0.18 14.98 8.72
N LEU A 236 0.42 13.66 8.81
CA LEU A 236 -0.66 12.67 8.82
C LEU A 236 -1.54 12.77 10.08
N GLY A 237 -0.95 13.16 11.22
CA GLY A 237 -1.70 13.45 12.46
C GLY A 237 -2.69 14.60 12.28
N ASP A 238 -2.26 15.70 11.65
CA ASP A 238 -3.13 16.83 11.34
C ASP A 238 -4.21 16.43 10.30
N ALA A 239 -3.84 15.66 9.28
CA ALA A 239 -4.77 15.13 8.30
C ALA A 239 -5.84 14.23 8.94
N ARG A 240 -5.48 13.41 9.94
CA ARG A 240 -6.45 12.63 10.74
C ARG A 240 -7.45 13.54 11.43
N THR A 241 -7.00 14.65 12.00
CA THR A 241 -7.89 15.62 12.66
C THR A 241 -8.91 16.16 11.68
N ALA A 242 -8.48 16.61 10.49
CA ALA A 242 -9.39 17.08 9.44
C ALA A 242 -10.39 15.99 8.99
N LEU A 243 -9.97 14.73 8.90
CA LEU A 243 -10.87 13.61 8.61
C LEU A 243 -11.92 13.40 9.71
N SER A 244 -11.52 13.48 10.99
CA SER A 244 -12.44 13.31 12.14
C SER A 244 -13.44 14.45 12.28
N GLU A 245 -13.09 15.64 11.82
CA GLU A 245 -13.96 16.82 11.79
C GLU A 245 -14.85 16.86 10.53
N HIS A 246 -14.75 15.87 9.66
CA HIS A 246 -15.45 15.79 8.39
C HIS A 246 -15.20 17.02 7.49
N ASP A 247 -13.97 17.55 7.55
CA ASP A 247 -13.58 18.69 6.74
C ASP A 247 -13.82 18.41 5.25
N LYS A 248 -14.45 19.39 4.56
CA LYS A 248 -14.81 19.20 3.16
C LYS A 248 -13.58 19.04 2.27
N ALA A 249 -12.52 19.81 2.50
CA ALA A 249 -11.32 19.72 1.68
C ALA A 249 -10.62 18.35 1.90
N ALA A 250 -10.64 17.84 3.13
CA ALA A 250 -10.16 16.51 3.44
C ALA A 250 -10.95 15.42 2.70
N THR A 251 -12.28 15.49 2.75
CA THR A 251 -13.15 14.53 2.06
C THR A 251 -12.98 14.60 0.54
N ASP A 252 -12.92 15.81 -0.04
CA ASP A 252 -12.70 16.01 -1.48
C ASP A 252 -11.33 15.44 -1.93
N ALA A 253 -10.28 15.63 -1.13
CA ALA A 253 -8.96 15.08 -1.41
C ALA A 253 -8.97 13.55 -1.51
N VAL A 254 -9.65 12.89 -0.57
CA VAL A 254 -9.76 11.41 -0.58
C VAL A 254 -10.65 10.95 -1.73
N ALA A 255 -11.77 11.63 -2.01
CA ALA A 255 -12.64 11.30 -3.14
C ALA A 255 -11.89 11.37 -4.47
N LYS A 256 -11.11 12.43 -4.67
CA LYS A 256 -10.25 12.62 -5.85
C LYS A 256 -9.21 11.52 -6.00
N ALA A 257 -8.52 11.16 -4.90
CA ALA A 257 -7.48 10.14 -4.92
C ALA A 257 -8.04 8.73 -5.18
N THR A 258 -9.18 8.38 -4.56
CA THR A 258 -9.78 7.04 -4.61
C THR A 258 -10.82 6.88 -5.73
N GLN A 259 -11.22 7.98 -6.37
CA GLN A 259 -12.29 8.02 -7.37
C GLN A 259 -13.64 7.47 -6.85
N LEU A 260 -13.85 7.55 -5.54
CA LEU A 260 -15.13 7.25 -4.93
C LEU A 260 -16.07 8.44 -5.00
N ASP A 261 -17.34 8.15 -5.20
CA ASP A 261 -18.41 9.13 -5.05
C ASP A 261 -18.39 9.69 -3.61
N PRO A 262 -18.48 11.02 -3.40
CA PRO A 262 -18.36 11.63 -2.07
C PRO A 262 -19.35 11.11 -1.03
N VAL A 263 -20.58 10.75 -1.44
CA VAL A 263 -21.60 10.20 -0.52
C VAL A 263 -21.20 8.79 -0.07
N LEU A 264 -20.75 7.97 -1.01
CA LEU A 264 -20.27 6.62 -0.72
C LEU A 264 -18.99 6.68 0.13
N LEU A 265 -18.10 7.62 -0.18
CA LEU A 265 -16.86 7.82 0.57
C LEU A 265 -17.13 8.16 2.05
N GLY A 266 -18.12 9.02 2.34
CA GLY A 266 -18.48 9.36 3.73
C GLY A 266 -18.84 8.12 4.55
N THR A 267 -19.59 7.18 3.96
CA THR A 267 -19.91 5.90 4.60
C THR A 267 -18.65 5.05 4.80
N VAL A 268 -17.79 4.97 3.78
CA VAL A 268 -16.55 4.18 3.83
C VAL A 268 -15.58 4.71 4.88
N LEU A 269 -15.38 6.04 4.93
CA LEU A 269 -14.46 6.66 5.90
C LEU A 269 -14.92 6.44 7.35
N GLY A 270 -16.23 6.38 7.59
CA GLY A 270 -16.80 6.10 8.92
C GLY A 270 -16.50 4.69 9.46
N GLU A 271 -16.03 3.77 8.61
CA GLU A 271 -15.65 2.42 9.03
C GLU A 271 -14.20 2.33 9.57
N PHE A 272 -13.39 3.40 9.42
CA PHE A 272 -11.98 3.39 9.79
C PHE A 272 -11.71 4.13 11.11
N ASP A 273 -10.84 3.55 11.92
CA ASP A 273 -10.16 4.28 12.99
C ASP A 273 -8.79 4.76 12.48
N PHE A 274 -8.65 6.07 12.23
CA PHE A 274 -7.44 6.70 11.71
C PHE A 274 -6.44 7.12 12.79
N THR A 275 -6.53 6.61 14.01
CA THR A 275 -5.56 6.93 15.07
C THR A 275 -4.18 6.39 14.71
N LEU A 276 -3.21 7.28 14.52
CA LEU A 276 -1.81 6.91 14.32
C LEU A 276 -1.23 6.33 15.61
N GLN A 277 -0.73 5.11 15.54
CA GLN A 277 -0.11 4.42 16.68
C GLN A 277 0.91 3.39 16.20
N LEU A 278 1.67 2.83 17.10
CA LEU A 278 2.45 1.60 16.89
C LEU A 278 2.57 0.89 18.23
N LYS A 279 1.71 -0.09 18.46
CA LYS A 279 1.65 -0.85 19.70
C LYS A 279 2.48 -2.14 19.57
N PRO A 280 3.12 -2.60 20.66
CA PRO A 280 3.91 -3.84 20.65
C PRO A 280 3.14 -5.10 20.28
N ASP A 281 1.84 -5.16 20.56
CA ASP A 281 0.96 -6.29 20.27
C ASP A 281 0.79 -6.57 18.76
N LEU A 282 1.07 -5.57 17.90
CA LEU A 282 1.13 -5.74 16.45
C LEU A 282 2.13 -6.84 16.04
N ALA A 283 3.23 -7.03 16.77
CA ALA A 283 4.20 -8.09 16.48
C ALA A 283 3.58 -9.48 16.53
N GLY A 284 2.75 -9.75 17.55
CA GLY A 284 1.99 -10.99 17.68
C GLY A 284 1.01 -11.19 16.52
N LYS A 285 0.31 -10.11 16.11
CA LYS A 285 -0.60 -10.14 14.96
C LYS A 285 0.13 -10.47 13.66
N LEU A 286 1.27 -9.83 13.41
CA LEU A 286 2.10 -10.12 12.24
C LEU A 286 2.61 -11.57 12.24
N ALA A 287 2.94 -12.14 13.41
CA ALA A 287 3.35 -13.54 13.52
C ALA A 287 2.21 -14.52 13.16
N GLU A 288 0.98 -14.27 13.64
CA GLU A 288 -0.21 -15.04 13.26
C GLU A 288 -0.45 -15.01 11.75
N LEU A 289 -0.37 -13.82 11.15
CA LEU A 289 -0.56 -13.63 9.71
C LEU A 289 0.56 -14.28 8.90
N GLY A 290 1.80 -14.25 9.40
CA GLY A 290 2.94 -14.97 8.81
C GLY A 290 2.73 -16.48 8.83
N ALA A 291 2.22 -17.04 9.92
CA ALA A 291 1.86 -18.45 10.02
C ALA A 291 0.76 -18.82 9.01
N TRP A 292 -0.27 -17.99 8.88
CA TRP A 292 -1.29 -18.18 7.84
C TRP A 292 -0.69 -18.10 6.42
N ALA A 293 0.16 -17.13 6.13
CA ALA A 293 0.80 -16.96 4.82
C ALA A 293 1.64 -18.19 4.41
N LYS A 294 2.23 -18.91 5.37
CA LYS A 294 2.88 -20.21 5.14
C LYS A 294 1.87 -21.27 4.69
N THR A 295 0.68 -21.33 5.29
CA THR A 295 -0.37 -22.29 4.87
C THR A 295 -0.85 -22.02 3.45
N GLN A 296 -0.83 -20.76 3.02
CA GLN A 296 -1.18 -20.32 1.66
C GLN A 296 0.00 -20.39 0.68
N LYS A 297 1.18 -20.84 1.12
CA LYS A 297 2.42 -20.86 0.33
C LYS A 297 2.86 -19.50 -0.20
N SER A 298 2.35 -18.41 0.37
CA SER A 298 2.83 -17.04 0.12
C SER A 298 4.18 -16.79 0.79
N ILE A 299 4.46 -17.52 1.87
CA ILE A 299 5.78 -17.72 2.47
C ILE A 299 6.09 -19.20 2.31
N ASP A 300 7.35 -19.54 2.01
CA ASP A 300 7.78 -20.94 1.97
C ASP A 300 7.46 -21.62 3.32
N PRO A 301 6.79 -22.79 3.33
CA PRO A 301 6.42 -23.49 4.55
C PRO A 301 7.59 -23.78 5.51
N ASP A 302 8.79 -23.95 4.99
CA ASP A 302 10.00 -24.24 5.78
C ASP A 302 10.68 -22.96 6.31
N THR A 303 10.27 -21.76 5.87
CA THR A 303 10.83 -20.48 6.34
C THR A 303 10.57 -20.32 7.84
N GLN A 304 11.62 -20.08 8.63
CA GLN A 304 11.44 -19.64 10.01
C GLN A 304 10.91 -18.19 10.03
N LEU A 305 9.80 -17.97 10.71
CA LEU A 305 9.27 -16.62 10.89
C LEU A 305 10.21 -15.81 11.79
N PRO A 306 10.45 -14.54 11.47
CA PRO A 306 11.30 -13.68 12.29
C PRO A 306 10.58 -13.28 13.60
N ASP A 307 11.34 -12.72 14.54
CA ASP A 307 10.76 -11.95 15.62
C ASP A 307 10.26 -10.61 15.06
N TYR A 308 8.96 -10.50 14.84
CA TYR A 308 8.34 -9.30 14.25
C TYR A 308 8.47 -8.06 15.14
N ALA A 309 8.74 -8.20 16.44
CA ALA A 309 8.95 -7.06 17.31
C ALA A 309 10.19 -6.24 16.90
N THR A 310 11.19 -6.89 16.31
CA THR A 310 12.43 -6.23 15.83
C THR A 310 12.22 -5.31 14.63
N PHE A 311 11.08 -5.40 13.97
CA PHE A 311 10.71 -4.56 12.83
C PHE A 311 9.87 -3.33 13.22
N LEU A 312 9.40 -3.25 14.45
CA LEU A 312 8.57 -2.13 14.91
C LEU A 312 9.48 -0.98 15.38
N ASP A 313 9.38 0.16 14.74
CA ASP A 313 10.17 1.36 15.06
C ASP A 313 9.27 2.56 15.31
N SER A 314 8.90 2.76 16.56
CA SER A 314 8.00 3.83 16.99
C SER A 314 8.69 5.19 17.27
N GLN A 315 10.00 5.29 17.03
CA GLN A 315 10.77 6.51 17.40
C GLN A 315 10.30 7.78 16.68
N PHE A 316 9.64 7.64 15.51
CA PHE A 316 9.18 8.74 14.69
C PHE A 316 7.77 9.25 15.04
N LEU A 317 7.01 8.47 15.81
CA LEU A 317 5.70 8.90 16.29
C LEU A 317 5.86 9.93 17.42
N GLN A 318 5.09 11.01 17.34
CA GLN A 318 5.01 11.96 18.44
C GLN A 318 4.41 11.24 19.65
N LYS A 319 5.05 11.43 20.81
CA LYS A 319 4.45 10.93 22.06
C LYS A 319 3.13 11.65 22.26
N PRO A 320 2.06 10.93 22.68
CA PRO A 320 0.82 11.59 23.07
C PRO A 320 1.16 12.68 24.09
N VAL A 321 0.65 13.90 23.87
CA VAL A 321 0.68 14.94 24.90
C VAL A 321 -0.17 14.42 26.05
N SER A 322 0.50 14.11 27.16
CA SER A 322 -0.14 13.61 28.38
C SER A 322 -0.96 14.70 29.07
#